data_e8f71845bc9a8e6942a2434accc8a90b
#
_entry.id   e8f71845bc9a8e6942a2434accc8a90b
#
_cell.length_a   1.000
_cell.length_b   1.000
_cell.length_c   1.000
_cell.angle_alpha   90.00
_cell.angle_beta   90.00
_cell.angle_gamma   90.00
#
_symmetry.space_group_name_H-M   'P 1'
#
loop_
_entity.id
_entity.type
_entity.pdbx_description
1 polymer ?
#
loop_
_entity_poly.entity_id
_entity_poly.type
_entity_poly.pdbx_seq_one_letter_code
_entity_poly.pdbx_strand_id
1 'polypeptide(L)'
;MGFPMLALGSPVEFMESYQYKLLAEMIVAAKKNIPTSIPLHLFGAGHPLTIPLAVALGCDTFDSASYILYAKHDRVITEDGTRRLDELEYFPFDCEVSSRYKPKELLGMKKEERIDQIALFNLYSIKAEVNRVKQAIQEGRLWEYAIKKARSHPKLFESIETIANNSKNFINTTPKFKEKAVFLFSTVDQVRPEVLSFHSYVRNFRTKKKILVMSKDTNQKPVFISNEYHKLKKKFKESDSIQFCAYNPFLGIIPVEISDIYPSSHYVMASYVKEPSDFPIFEETWKIFFAKNNFQVVYLPKNDKFLKFFRKYLPKKISTKTYQIG
;
A
#
# COMPACT_ATOMS: atom_id res chain seq x y z
N MET A 1 -12.18 -30.65 -15.38
CA MET A 1 -10.91 -30.24 -15.98
C MET A 1 -10.59 -28.82 -15.50
N GLY A 2 -9.41 -28.61 -14.90
CA GLY A 2 -8.99 -27.27 -14.48
C GLY A 2 -8.22 -26.60 -15.60
N PHE A 3 -8.43 -25.31 -15.82
CA PHE A 3 -7.61 -24.52 -16.74
C PHE A 3 -6.27 -24.18 -16.07
N PRO A 4 -5.13 -24.32 -16.78
CA PRO A 4 -3.82 -24.01 -16.20
C PRO A 4 -3.59 -22.51 -16.02
N MET A 5 -4.30 -21.66 -16.76
CA MET A 5 -4.28 -20.20 -16.72
C MET A 5 -5.59 -19.65 -17.29
N LEU A 6 -6.02 -18.51 -16.78
CA LEU A 6 -7.16 -17.77 -17.36
C LEU A 6 -6.68 -16.45 -17.93
N ALA A 7 -7.38 -15.95 -18.94
CA ALA A 7 -7.06 -14.70 -19.60
C ALA A 7 -8.25 -13.75 -19.55
N LEU A 8 -7.97 -12.49 -19.21
CA LEU A 8 -8.95 -11.41 -19.16
C LEU A 8 -8.79 -10.54 -20.41
N GLY A 9 -9.81 -10.59 -21.28
CA GLY A 9 -9.85 -9.82 -22.52
C GLY A 9 -10.39 -8.41 -22.34
N SER A 10 -10.27 -7.59 -23.39
CA SER A 10 -10.82 -6.23 -23.51
C SER A 10 -10.33 -5.15 -22.52
N PRO A 11 -9.14 -5.23 -21.90
CA PRO A 11 -8.65 -4.14 -21.05
C PRO A 11 -8.19 -2.92 -21.85
N VAL A 12 -7.89 -3.08 -23.14
CA VAL A 12 -7.30 -2.04 -24.00
C VAL A 12 -8.23 -0.84 -24.11
N GLU A 13 -9.53 -1.05 -24.31
CA GLU A 13 -10.53 0.02 -24.40
C GLU A 13 -10.54 0.93 -23.15
N PHE A 14 -10.42 0.33 -21.97
CA PHE A 14 -10.36 1.09 -20.72
C PHE A 14 -9.05 1.88 -20.60
N MET A 15 -7.94 1.33 -21.08
CA MET A 15 -6.64 2.03 -21.05
C MET A 15 -6.60 3.20 -22.04
N GLU A 16 -7.08 3.01 -23.26
CA GLU A 16 -7.11 4.05 -24.30
C GLU A 16 -8.05 5.20 -23.94
N SER A 17 -9.14 4.92 -23.23
CA SER A 17 -10.09 5.92 -22.75
C SER A 17 -9.78 6.46 -21.34
N TYR A 18 -8.62 6.12 -20.76
CA TYR A 18 -8.20 6.51 -19.42
C TYR A 18 -9.17 6.07 -18.29
N GLN A 19 -9.93 5.01 -18.52
CA GLN A 19 -10.89 4.45 -17.54
C GLN A 19 -10.21 3.43 -16.62
N TYR A 20 -9.11 3.80 -15.99
CA TYR A 20 -8.31 2.90 -15.15
C TYR A 20 -9.07 2.37 -13.92
N LYS A 21 -10.04 3.12 -13.40
CA LYS A 21 -10.91 2.64 -12.32
C LYS A 21 -11.73 1.43 -12.77
N LEU A 22 -12.33 1.47 -13.96
CA LEU A 22 -13.08 0.33 -14.52
C LEU A 22 -12.16 -0.85 -14.83
N LEU A 23 -10.94 -0.59 -15.33
CA LEU A 23 -9.93 -1.64 -15.48
C LEU A 23 -9.63 -2.34 -14.15
N ALA A 24 -9.43 -1.59 -13.08
CA ALA A 24 -9.20 -2.13 -11.75
C ALA A 24 -10.41 -2.95 -11.25
N GLU A 25 -11.63 -2.45 -11.42
CA GLU A 25 -12.87 -3.12 -11.04
C GLU A 25 -13.07 -4.44 -11.81
N MET A 26 -12.75 -4.46 -13.11
CA MET A 26 -12.79 -5.65 -13.95
C MET A 26 -11.81 -6.73 -13.45
N ILE A 27 -10.57 -6.36 -13.15
CA ILE A 27 -9.55 -7.27 -12.61
C ILE A 27 -10.01 -7.85 -11.26
N VAL A 28 -10.49 -6.98 -10.36
CA VAL A 28 -10.99 -7.41 -9.04
C VAL A 28 -12.19 -8.36 -9.17
N ALA A 29 -13.13 -8.07 -10.07
CA ALA A 29 -14.28 -8.93 -10.30
C ALA A 29 -13.85 -10.31 -10.81
N ALA A 30 -12.89 -10.38 -11.73
CA ALA A 30 -12.32 -11.65 -12.20
C ALA A 30 -11.63 -12.40 -11.05
N LYS A 31 -10.69 -11.76 -10.32
CA LYS A 31 -9.91 -12.43 -9.26
C LYS A 31 -10.76 -12.92 -8.09
N LYS A 32 -11.87 -12.29 -7.78
CA LYS A 32 -12.80 -12.78 -6.74
C LYS A 32 -13.41 -14.14 -7.05
N ASN A 33 -13.53 -14.47 -8.32
CA ASN A 33 -14.21 -15.70 -8.80
C ASN A 33 -13.22 -16.77 -9.30
N ILE A 34 -11.92 -16.52 -9.24
CA ILE A 34 -10.87 -17.43 -9.68
C ILE A 34 -10.09 -17.93 -8.45
N PRO A 35 -9.83 -19.24 -8.33
CA PRO A 35 -8.93 -19.77 -7.31
C PRO A 35 -7.56 -19.06 -7.36
N THR A 36 -6.99 -18.76 -6.20
CA THR A 36 -5.72 -18.03 -6.08
C THR A 36 -4.54 -18.75 -6.73
N SER A 37 -4.64 -20.06 -6.92
CA SER A 37 -3.64 -20.92 -7.58
C SER A 37 -3.64 -20.82 -9.10
N ILE A 38 -4.68 -20.21 -9.70
CA ILE A 38 -4.77 -20.06 -11.16
C ILE A 38 -4.22 -18.71 -11.57
N PRO A 39 -3.14 -18.66 -12.39
CA PRO A 39 -2.63 -17.43 -12.94
C PRO A 39 -3.64 -16.69 -13.82
N LEU A 40 -3.61 -15.36 -13.77
CA LEU A 40 -4.45 -14.50 -14.59
C LEU A 40 -3.57 -13.71 -15.57
N HIS A 41 -3.83 -13.90 -16.86
CA HIS A 41 -3.24 -13.13 -17.94
C HIS A 41 -4.14 -11.93 -18.28
N LEU A 42 -3.54 -10.75 -18.43
CA LEU A 42 -4.25 -9.53 -18.84
C LEU A 42 -3.86 -9.18 -20.27
N PHE A 43 -4.77 -9.39 -21.22
CA PHE A 43 -4.51 -9.21 -22.65
C PHE A 43 -4.26 -7.76 -23.04
N GLY A 44 -3.19 -7.49 -23.80
CA GLY A 44 -2.87 -6.19 -24.39
C GLY A 44 -2.53 -5.07 -23.39
N ALA A 45 -2.36 -5.39 -22.10
CA ALA A 45 -2.23 -4.41 -21.01
C ALA A 45 -0.79 -4.17 -20.54
N GLY A 46 0.20 -4.41 -21.37
CA GLY A 46 1.63 -4.29 -21.02
C GLY A 46 2.18 -2.86 -21.04
N HIS A 47 1.38 -1.84 -20.76
CA HIS A 47 1.87 -0.46 -20.64
C HIS A 47 2.44 -0.18 -19.23
N PRO A 48 3.61 0.50 -19.09
CA PRO A 48 4.23 0.80 -17.79
C PRO A 48 3.32 1.46 -16.74
N LEU A 49 2.36 2.27 -17.14
CA LEU A 49 1.41 2.89 -16.21
C LEU A 49 0.49 1.88 -15.52
N THR A 50 0.10 0.81 -16.23
CA THR A 50 -0.95 -0.11 -15.76
C THR A 50 -0.39 -1.37 -15.12
N ILE A 51 0.81 -1.82 -15.49
CA ILE A 51 1.42 -3.05 -14.97
C ILE A 51 1.46 -3.10 -13.44
N PRO A 52 1.98 -2.08 -12.71
CA PRO A 52 2.04 -2.15 -11.25
C PRO A 52 0.67 -2.27 -10.58
N LEU A 53 -0.34 -1.57 -11.10
CA LEU A 53 -1.72 -1.65 -10.64
C LEU A 53 -2.29 -3.04 -10.85
N ALA A 54 -2.17 -3.57 -12.07
CA ALA A 54 -2.71 -4.86 -12.43
C ALA A 54 -2.07 -6.00 -11.63
N VAL A 55 -0.74 -5.95 -11.40
CA VAL A 55 -0.04 -6.92 -10.55
C VAL A 55 -0.48 -6.81 -9.10
N ALA A 56 -0.65 -5.59 -8.57
CA ALA A 56 -1.16 -5.39 -7.21
C ALA A 56 -2.59 -5.94 -7.03
N LEU A 57 -3.38 -6.00 -8.11
CA LEU A 57 -4.73 -6.57 -8.15
C LEU A 57 -4.74 -8.08 -8.47
N GLY A 58 -3.57 -8.69 -8.73
CA GLY A 58 -3.41 -10.13 -8.87
C GLY A 58 -3.29 -10.65 -10.30
N CYS A 59 -2.96 -9.81 -11.29
CA CYS A 59 -2.57 -10.28 -12.61
C CYS A 59 -1.11 -10.80 -12.58
N ASP A 60 -0.86 -11.88 -13.31
CA ASP A 60 0.41 -12.60 -13.27
C ASP A 60 1.23 -12.40 -14.55
N THR A 61 0.57 -12.29 -15.70
CA THR A 61 1.24 -12.16 -17.00
C THR A 61 0.52 -11.14 -17.90
N PHE A 62 1.27 -10.61 -18.87
CA PHE A 62 0.83 -9.55 -19.78
C PHE A 62 1.42 -9.78 -21.16
N ASP A 63 0.72 -9.28 -22.19
CA ASP A 63 1.27 -9.04 -23.51
C ASP A 63 1.05 -7.59 -23.92
N SER A 64 1.76 -7.13 -24.93
CA SER A 64 1.57 -5.78 -25.45
C SER A 64 2.11 -5.63 -26.87
N ALA A 65 1.28 -5.11 -27.75
CA ALA A 65 1.70 -4.59 -29.06
C ALA A 65 1.98 -3.08 -29.03
N SER A 66 1.84 -2.43 -27.88
CA SER A 66 1.98 -0.97 -27.75
C SER A 66 3.36 -0.46 -28.17
N TYR A 67 4.41 -1.27 -27.98
CA TYR A 67 5.77 -0.88 -28.35
C TYR A 67 5.90 -0.51 -29.81
N ILE A 68 5.32 -1.28 -30.73
CA ILE A 68 5.37 -1.02 -32.17
C ILE A 68 4.24 -0.10 -32.64
N LEU A 69 3.05 -0.20 -32.05
CA LEU A 69 1.93 0.66 -32.40
C LEU A 69 2.24 2.13 -32.09
N TYR A 70 2.82 2.43 -30.95
CA TYR A 70 3.25 3.77 -30.60
C TYR A 70 4.43 4.24 -31.45
N ALA A 71 5.39 3.36 -31.75
CA ALA A 71 6.52 3.71 -32.61
C ALA A 71 6.10 4.16 -34.01
N LYS A 72 5.07 3.52 -34.60
CA LYS A 72 4.51 3.92 -35.89
C LYS A 72 3.96 5.35 -35.91
N HIS A 73 3.63 5.91 -34.76
CA HIS A 73 3.11 7.25 -34.53
C HIS A 73 4.14 8.18 -33.87
N ASP A 74 5.44 7.85 -33.95
CA ASP A 74 6.53 8.59 -33.31
C ASP A 74 6.29 8.85 -31.82
N ARG A 75 5.74 7.84 -31.09
CA ARG A 75 5.47 7.92 -29.66
C ARG A 75 6.42 7.01 -28.87
N VAL A 76 6.99 7.59 -27.85
CA VAL A 76 7.94 6.95 -26.93
C VAL A 76 7.22 6.61 -25.64
N ILE A 77 7.33 5.35 -25.19
CA ILE A 77 6.82 4.90 -23.92
C ILE A 77 7.81 5.26 -22.81
N THR A 78 7.33 5.98 -21.81
CA THR A 78 8.12 6.35 -20.62
C THR A 78 7.57 5.68 -19.37
N GLU A 79 8.24 5.86 -18.24
CA GLU A 79 7.76 5.37 -16.96
C GLU A 79 6.38 5.94 -16.59
N ASP A 80 6.12 7.19 -16.95
CA ASP A 80 4.94 7.96 -16.54
C ASP A 80 3.91 8.17 -17.67
N GLY A 81 4.01 7.43 -18.77
CA GLY A 81 3.08 7.53 -19.89
C GLY A 81 3.77 7.49 -21.23
N THR A 82 3.17 8.12 -22.25
CA THR A 82 3.77 8.27 -23.58
C THR A 82 4.08 9.73 -23.88
N ARG A 83 5.13 9.97 -24.66
CA ARG A 83 5.51 11.28 -25.17
C ARG A 83 5.65 11.22 -26.69
N ARG A 84 5.41 12.30 -27.36
CA ARG A 84 5.79 12.43 -28.78
C ARG A 84 7.30 12.60 -28.87
N LEU A 85 7.93 11.99 -29.86
CA LEU A 85 9.38 12.09 -30.05
C LEU A 85 9.85 13.54 -30.28
N ASP A 86 9.03 14.34 -30.97
CA ASP A 86 9.31 15.75 -31.26
C ASP A 86 9.23 16.67 -30.02
N GLU A 87 8.58 16.22 -28.96
CA GLU A 87 8.51 16.93 -27.67
C GLU A 87 9.67 16.58 -26.73
N LEU A 88 10.46 15.53 -27.04
CA LEU A 88 11.56 15.08 -26.19
C LEU A 88 12.86 15.78 -26.55
N GLU A 89 13.48 16.40 -25.56
CA GLU A 89 14.87 16.86 -25.63
C GLU A 89 15.85 15.78 -25.18
N TYR A 90 15.47 14.99 -24.18
CA TYR A 90 16.25 13.88 -23.60
C TYR A 90 15.42 12.62 -23.48
N PHE A 91 16.04 11.47 -23.66
CA PHE A 91 15.43 10.21 -23.27
C PHE A 91 15.39 10.05 -21.74
N PRO A 92 14.31 9.50 -21.15
CA PRO A 92 14.13 9.46 -19.70
C PRO A 92 14.98 8.39 -18.98
N PHE A 93 15.62 7.49 -19.71
CA PHE A 93 16.52 6.46 -19.16
C PHE A 93 17.53 6.01 -20.21
N ASP A 94 18.61 5.39 -19.75
CA ASP A 94 19.68 4.89 -20.60
C ASP A 94 19.39 3.47 -21.08
N CYS A 95 19.52 3.26 -22.39
CA CYS A 95 19.42 1.97 -23.05
C CYS A 95 20.25 2.00 -24.35
N GLU A 96 20.28 0.91 -25.10
CA GLU A 96 21.03 0.83 -26.35
C GLU A 96 20.68 1.97 -27.33
N VAL A 97 19.40 2.36 -27.40
CA VAL A 97 18.95 3.42 -28.32
C VAL A 97 19.41 4.79 -27.82
N SER A 98 19.17 5.12 -26.55
CA SER A 98 19.52 6.43 -25.97
C SER A 98 21.04 6.64 -25.84
N SER A 99 21.81 5.55 -25.78
CA SER A 99 23.28 5.62 -25.79
C SER A 99 23.86 5.96 -27.17
N ARG A 100 23.10 5.69 -28.23
CA ARG A 100 23.53 5.92 -29.61
C ARG A 100 22.96 7.18 -30.21
N TYR A 101 21.75 7.59 -29.84
CA TYR A 101 20.99 8.63 -30.47
C TYR A 101 20.33 9.58 -29.48
N LYS A 102 20.22 10.84 -29.84
CA LYS A 102 19.33 11.81 -29.21
C LYS A 102 17.95 11.77 -29.88
N PRO A 103 16.86 12.22 -29.22
CA PRO A 103 15.53 12.27 -29.85
C PRO A 103 15.49 12.99 -31.20
N LYS A 104 16.18 14.13 -31.33
CA LYS A 104 16.29 14.91 -32.59
C LYS A 104 16.99 14.14 -33.70
N GLU A 105 17.95 13.31 -33.41
CA GLU A 105 18.66 12.50 -34.40
C GLU A 105 17.75 11.39 -34.94
N LEU A 106 16.92 10.78 -34.10
CA LEU A 106 15.92 9.83 -34.55
C LEU A 106 14.88 10.48 -35.47
N LEU A 107 14.46 11.71 -35.20
CA LEU A 107 13.53 12.46 -36.09
C LEU A 107 14.09 12.67 -37.50
N GLY A 108 15.41 12.80 -37.63
CA GLY A 108 16.10 12.94 -38.94
C GLY A 108 16.27 11.64 -39.71
N MET A 109 15.98 10.47 -39.13
CA MET A 109 16.12 9.18 -39.80
C MET A 109 14.97 8.89 -40.77
N LYS A 110 15.21 7.94 -41.71
CA LYS A 110 14.13 7.37 -42.52
C LYS A 110 13.06 6.77 -41.61
N LYS A 111 11.79 6.82 -42.02
CA LYS A 111 10.66 6.45 -41.20
C LYS A 111 10.75 5.01 -40.67
N GLU A 112 11.15 4.07 -41.50
CA GLU A 112 11.27 2.66 -41.14
C GLU A 112 12.34 2.46 -40.06
N GLU A 113 13.54 3.00 -40.24
CA GLU A 113 14.63 2.94 -39.30
C GLU A 113 14.26 3.59 -37.93
N ARG A 114 13.59 4.74 -38.01
CA ARG A 114 13.09 5.46 -36.83
C ARG A 114 12.07 4.63 -36.04
N ILE A 115 11.12 4.00 -36.74
CA ILE A 115 10.13 3.12 -36.10
C ILE A 115 10.82 1.98 -35.35
N ASP A 116 11.82 1.33 -35.95
CA ASP A 116 12.54 0.24 -35.32
C ASP A 116 13.28 0.69 -34.07
N GLN A 117 13.94 1.85 -34.10
CA GLN A 117 14.63 2.40 -32.92
C GLN A 117 13.63 2.77 -31.82
N ILE A 118 12.52 3.43 -32.15
CA ILE A 118 11.49 3.76 -31.16
C ILE A 118 10.85 2.49 -30.59
N ALA A 119 10.56 1.49 -31.42
CA ALA A 119 10.02 0.21 -30.96
C ALA A 119 10.96 -0.50 -30.01
N LEU A 120 12.26 -0.51 -30.31
CA LEU A 120 13.28 -1.06 -29.44
C LEU A 120 13.37 -0.30 -28.11
N PHE A 121 13.36 1.03 -28.13
CA PHE A 121 13.31 1.86 -26.92
C PHE A 121 12.06 1.53 -26.07
N ASN A 122 10.90 1.44 -26.69
CA ASN A 122 9.64 1.11 -26.04
C ASN A 122 9.67 -0.29 -25.37
N LEU A 123 10.30 -1.29 -26.01
CA LEU A 123 10.52 -2.60 -25.40
C LEU A 123 11.41 -2.52 -24.15
N TYR A 124 12.49 -1.73 -24.21
CA TYR A 124 13.33 -1.49 -23.02
C TYR A 124 12.54 -0.84 -21.88
N SER A 125 11.66 0.13 -22.19
CA SER A 125 10.81 0.78 -21.20
C SER A 125 9.86 -0.21 -20.52
N ILE A 126 9.15 -1.04 -21.29
CA ILE A 126 8.25 -2.08 -20.77
C ILE A 126 9.02 -3.09 -19.92
N LYS A 127 10.17 -3.59 -20.43
CA LYS A 127 11.01 -4.55 -19.70
C LYS A 127 11.54 -3.97 -18.38
N ALA A 128 11.96 -2.71 -18.39
CA ALA A 128 12.42 -2.02 -17.19
C ALA A 128 11.30 -1.93 -16.14
N GLU A 129 10.06 -1.64 -16.56
CA GLU A 129 8.92 -1.59 -15.65
C GLU A 129 8.60 -2.97 -15.05
N VAL A 130 8.59 -4.03 -15.84
CA VAL A 130 8.41 -5.40 -15.35
C VAL A 130 9.48 -5.75 -14.32
N ASN A 131 10.74 -5.36 -14.55
CA ASN A 131 11.82 -5.59 -13.59
C ASN A 131 11.64 -4.81 -12.29
N ARG A 132 11.18 -3.53 -12.35
CA ARG A 132 10.85 -2.73 -11.18
C ARG A 132 9.73 -3.37 -10.34
N VAL A 133 8.69 -3.88 -11.00
CA VAL A 133 7.58 -4.59 -10.33
C VAL A 133 8.08 -5.87 -9.66
N LYS A 134 8.89 -6.68 -10.36
CA LYS A 134 9.50 -7.90 -9.79
C LYS A 134 10.35 -7.56 -8.56
N GLN A 135 11.17 -6.50 -8.64
CA GLN A 135 11.97 -6.04 -7.51
C GLN A 135 11.10 -5.56 -6.35
N ALA A 136 10.03 -4.82 -6.64
CA ALA A 136 9.09 -4.37 -5.62
C ALA A 136 8.37 -5.54 -4.91
N ILE A 137 8.08 -6.63 -5.63
CA ILE A 137 7.54 -7.88 -5.04
C ILE A 137 8.58 -8.51 -4.11
N GLN A 138 9.83 -8.69 -4.57
CA GLN A 138 10.92 -9.27 -3.78
C GLN A 138 11.20 -8.48 -2.49
N GLU A 139 11.09 -7.16 -2.57
CA GLU A 139 11.27 -6.28 -1.41
C GLU A 139 10.03 -6.19 -0.51
N GLY A 140 8.91 -6.81 -0.90
CA GLY A 140 7.65 -6.68 -0.19
C GLY A 140 7.03 -5.28 -0.29
N ARG A 141 7.37 -4.49 -1.31
CA ARG A 141 7.00 -3.08 -1.51
C ARG A 141 6.09 -2.83 -2.70
N LEU A 142 5.41 -3.87 -3.17
CA LEU A 142 4.52 -3.74 -4.33
C LEU A 142 3.41 -2.71 -4.10
N TRP A 143 2.86 -2.62 -2.88
CA TRP A 143 1.85 -1.61 -2.53
C TRP A 143 2.39 -0.20 -2.71
N GLU A 144 3.53 0.11 -2.09
CA GLU A 144 4.17 1.42 -2.19
C GLU A 144 4.48 1.77 -3.64
N TYR A 145 4.95 0.81 -4.42
CA TYR A 145 5.28 1.01 -5.82
C TYR A 145 4.03 1.29 -6.66
N ALA A 146 2.96 0.53 -6.49
CA ALA A 146 1.68 0.73 -7.19
C ALA A 146 1.06 2.10 -6.85
N ILE A 147 1.07 2.51 -5.57
CA ILE A 147 0.57 3.83 -5.15
C ILE A 147 1.43 4.98 -5.71
N LYS A 148 2.76 4.83 -5.70
CA LYS A 148 3.67 5.78 -6.35
C LYS A 148 3.35 5.92 -7.83
N LYS A 149 3.23 4.81 -8.55
CA LYS A 149 2.92 4.78 -9.99
C LYS A 149 1.55 5.39 -10.29
N ALA A 150 0.54 5.14 -9.48
CA ALA A 150 -0.79 5.70 -9.66
C ALA A 150 -0.80 7.25 -9.64
N ARG A 151 0.17 7.89 -9.00
CA ARG A 151 0.32 9.36 -9.00
C ARG A 151 0.83 9.94 -10.32
N SER A 152 1.26 9.11 -11.26
CA SER A 152 1.68 9.57 -12.60
C SER A 152 0.52 10.13 -13.44
N HIS A 153 -0.73 9.76 -13.13
CA HIS A 153 -1.90 10.27 -13.86
C HIS A 153 -3.14 10.36 -12.96
N PRO A 154 -3.92 11.47 -12.98
CA PRO A 154 -5.10 11.63 -12.11
C PRO A 154 -6.12 10.49 -12.26
N LYS A 155 -6.41 10.05 -13.48
CA LYS A 155 -7.34 8.95 -13.72
C LYS A 155 -6.81 7.59 -13.23
N LEU A 156 -5.50 7.39 -13.25
CA LEU A 156 -4.89 6.21 -12.65
C LEU A 156 -4.96 6.28 -11.11
N PHE A 157 -4.82 7.48 -10.55
CA PHE A 157 -4.95 7.71 -9.11
C PHE A 157 -6.36 7.36 -8.59
N GLU A 158 -7.42 7.62 -9.36
CA GLU A 158 -8.79 7.23 -9.01
C GLU A 158 -8.94 5.71 -8.79
N SER A 159 -8.12 4.87 -9.43
CA SER A 159 -8.14 3.42 -9.24
C SER A 159 -7.69 2.96 -7.85
N ILE A 160 -7.00 3.82 -7.09
CA ILE A 160 -6.59 3.53 -5.70
C ILE A 160 -7.82 3.30 -4.82
N GLU A 161 -8.92 3.98 -5.09
CA GLU A 161 -10.19 3.75 -4.38
C GLU A 161 -10.67 2.31 -4.55
N THR A 162 -10.58 1.76 -5.77
CA THR A 162 -10.93 0.36 -6.03
C THR A 162 -10.02 -0.60 -5.27
N ILE A 163 -8.70 -0.33 -5.24
CA ILE A 163 -7.76 -1.13 -4.44
C ILE A 163 -8.14 -1.05 -2.95
N ALA A 164 -8.38 0.16 -2.43
CA ALA A 164 -8.73 0.39 -1.03
C ALA A 164 -10.00 -0.37 -0.62
N ASN A 165 -11.06 -0.26 -1.42
CA ASN A 165 -12.34 -0.90 -1.16
C ASN A 165 -12.29 -2.43 -1.24
N ASN A 166 -11.30 -2.99 -1.93
CA ASN A 166 -11.15 -4.43 -2.14
C ASN A 166 -9.97 -5.06 -1.41
N SER A 167 -9.20 -4.29 -0.64
CA SER A 167 -7.97 -4.76 0.05
C SER A 167 -8.20 -5.97 0.95
N LYS A 168 -9.38 -6.11 1.56
CA LYS A 168 -9.75 -7.27 2.37
C LYS A 168 -9.64 -8.59 1.61
N ASN A 169 -9.84 -8.57 0.29
CA ASN A 169 -9.75 -9.78 -0.54
C ASN A 169 -8.30 -10.27 -0.69
N PHE A 170 -7.33 -9.40 -0.48
CA PHE A 170 -5.91 -9.70 -0.65
C PHE A 170 -5.19 -10.08 0.65
N ILE A 171 -5.88 -10.07 1.80
CA ILE A 171 -5.28 -10.39 3.11
C ILE A 171 -4.67 -11.80 3.11
N ASN A 172 -5.36 -12.77 2.50
CA ASN A 172 -4.91 -14.16 2.49
C ASN A 172 -3.80 -14.45 1.48
N THR A 173 -3.62 -13.60 0.46
CA THR A 173 -2.59 -13.73 -0.56
C THR A 173 -1.38 -12.83 -0.28
N THR A 174 -1.50 -11.92 0.68
CA THR A 174 -0.39 -11.07 1.12
C THR A 174 0.44 -11.80 2.18
N PRO A 175 1.78 -11.80 2.06
CA PRO A 175 2.64 -12.38 3.08
C PRO A 175 2.37 -11.79 4.47
N LYS A 176 2.20 -12.65 5.47
CA LYS A 176 1.93 -12.24 6.87
C LYS A 176 3.15 -11.63 7.56
N PHE A 177 4.31 -11.86 7.03
CA PHE A 177 5.58 -11.29 7.49
C PHE A 177 6.43 -10.89 6.28
N LYS A 178 7.16 -9.81 6.42
CA LYS A 178 8.15 -9.33 5.47
C LYS A 178 9.39 -8.88 6.24
N GLU A 179 10.58 -9.11 5.69
CA GLU A 179 11.84 -8.72 6.32
C GLU A 179 11.99 -7.20 6.47
N LYS A 180 11.41 -6.46 5.52
CA LYS A 180 11.50 -5.00 5.49
C LYS A 180 10.29 -4.33 6.13
N ALA A 181 10.52 -3.17 6.74
CA ALA A 181 9.49 -2.36 7.33
C ALA A 181 8.44 -1.91 6.31
N VAL A 182 7.17 -1.89 6.73
CA VAL A 182 6.09 -1.25 5.97
C VAL A 182 6.25 0.27 6.04
N PHE A 183 6.07 0.94 4.93
CA PHE A 183 6.01 2.39 4.87
C PHE A 183 4.56 2.86 4.84
N LEU A 184 4.23 3.79 5.74
CA LEU A 184 2.90 4.34 5.94
C LEU A 184 2.94 5.85 5.71
N PHE A 185 2.38 6.30 4.58
CA PHE A 185 2.47 7.69 4.14
C PHE A 185 1.18 8.47 4.35
N SER A 186 0.03 7.82 4.13
CA SER A 186 -1.26 8.49 4.07
C SER A 186 -2.42 7.56 4.46
N THR A 187 -3.63 8.09 4.50
CA THR A 187 -4.86 7.35 4.85
C THR A 187 -5.08 6.10 3.98
N VAL A 188 -4.62 6.12 2.74
CA VAL A 188 -4.67 4.95 1.84
C VAL A 188 -3.91 3.74 2.42
N ASP A 189 -2.87 3.97 3.21
CA ASP A 189 -2.09 2.89 3.78
C ASP A 189 -2.78 2.17 4.94
N GLN A 190 -3.88 2.72 5.47
CA GLN A 190 -4.68 2.02 6.49
C GLN A 190 -5.41 0.79 5.95
N VAL A 191 -5.72 0.81 4.66
CA VAL A 191 -6.42 -0.30 4.01
C VAL A 191 -5.47 -1.31 3.37
N ARG A 192 -4.16 -1.19 3.60
CA ARG A 192 -3.20 -2.22 3.21
C ARG A 192 -3.56 -3.57 3.85
N PRO A 193 -3.40 -4.68 3.12
CA PRO A 193 -3.71 -6.00 3.66
C PRO A 193 -2.99 -6.30 4.98
N GLU A 194 -1.73 -5.86 5.12
CA GLU A 194 -0.93 -6.07 6.36
C GLU A 194 -1.52 -5.31 7.54
N VAL A 195 -1.94 -4.06 7.33
CA VAL A 195 -2.56 -3.22 8.38
C VAL A 195 -3.92 -3.78 8.76
N LEU A 196 -4.74 -4.18 7.77
CA LEU A 196 -6.04 -4.83 8.01
C LEU A 196 -5.90 -6.15 8.78
N SER A 197 -4.87 -6.92 8.46
CA SER A 197 -4.54 -8.15 9.20
C SER A 197 -4.23 -7.84 10.66
N PHE A 198 -3.40 -6.82 10.94
CA PHE A 198 -3.08 -6.41 12.31
C PHE A 198 -4.33 -5.93 13.07
N HIS A 199 -5.18 -5.12 12.45
CA HIS A 199 -6.45 -4.71 13.03
C HIS A 199 -7.34 -5.92 13.40
N SER A 200 -7.26 -7.01 12.64
CA SER A 200 -7.97 -8.25 12.99
C SER A 200 -7.43 -8.86 14.30
N TYR A 201 -6.12 -8.88 14.51
CA TYR A 201 -5.54 -9.33 15.79
C TYR A 201 -6.00 -8.45 16.94
N VAL A 202 -5.97 -7.13 16.79
CA VAL A 202 -6.44 -6.19 17.82
C VAL A 202 -7.93 -6.39 18.15
N ARG A 203 -8.79 -6.55 17.14
CA ARG A 203 -10.23 -6.82 17.34
C ARG A 203 -10.50 -8.14 18.03
N ASN A 204 -9.59 -9.10 17.94
CA ASN A 204 -9.69 -10.39 18.59
C ASN A 204 -8.93 -10.46 19.93
N PHE A 205 -8.18 -9.43 20.28
CA PHE A 205 -7.45 -9.38 21.54
C PHE A 205 -8.39 -9.36 22.76
N ARG A 206 -8.07 -10.14 23.76
CA ARG A 206 -8.83 -10.26 25.03
C ARG A 206 -7.89 -10.19 26.22
N THR A 207 -8.31 -9.45 27.21
CA THR A 207 -7.62 -9.39 28.51
C THR A 207 -8.62 -9.37 29.67
N LYS A 208 -8.24 -9.97 30.80
CA LYS A 208 -8.99 -9.89 32.07
C LYS A 208 -8.57 -8.67 32.91
N LYS A 209 -7.53 -7.95 32.48
CA LYS A 209 -6.96 -6.78 33.16
C LYS A 209 -7.99 -5.65 33.22
N LYS A 210 -8.03 -4.92 34.34
CA LYS A 210 -9.06 -3.90 34.63
C LYS A 210 -8.58 -2.47 34.39
N ILE A 211 -7.26 -2.28 34.36
CA ILE A 211 -6.63 -0.97 34.16
C ILE A 211 -5.94 -0.97 32.80
N LEU A 212 -6.20 0.04 31.98
CA LEU A 212 -5.50 0.24 30.73
C LEU A 212 -4.59 1.45 30.85
N VAL A 213 -3.31 1.29 30.52
CA VAL A 213 -2.35 2.38 30.39
C VAL A 213 -1.97 2.50 28.91
N MET A 214 -2.22 3.66 28.33
CA MET A 214 -1.95 3.92 26.93
C MET A 214 -0.78 4.89 26.76
N SER A 215 0.14 4.60 25.86
CA SER A 215 1.22 5.50 25.47
C SER A 215 1.19 5.81 23.99
N LYS A 216 1.78 6.93 23.62
CA LYS A 216 2.07 7.18 22.20
C LYS A 216 3.10 6.17 21.73
N ASP A 217 2.92 5.67 20.54
CA ASP A 217 3.92 4.80 19.91
C ASP A 217 5.23 5.55 19.62
N THR A 218 6.33 4.83 19.70
CA THR A 218 7.68 5.35 19.51
C THR A 218 8.36 4.72 18.30
N ASN A 219 9.55 5.18 17.97
CA ASN A 219 10.35 4.55 16.90
C ASN A 219 11.03 3.24 17.34
N GLN A 220 11.03 2.94 18.65
CA GLN A 220 11.58 1.69 19.20
C GLN A 220 10.51 0.59 19.10
N LYS A 221 10.80 -0.47 18.37
CA LYS A 221 9.87 -1.57 18.08
C LYS A 221 10.52 -2.94 18.29
N PRO A 222 9.77 -3.93 18.73
CA PRO A 222 8.37 -3.86 19.20
C PRO A 222 8.19 -3.02 20.48
N VAL A 223 6.93 -2.68 20.82
CA VAL A 223 6.62 -1.75 21.93
C VAL A 223 7.28 -2.16 23.25
N PHE A 224 7.37 -3.45 23.56
CA PHE A 224 7.91 -3.95 24.81
C PHE A 224 9.42 -3.70 25.03
N ILE A 225 10.18 -3.37 23.97
CA ILE A 225 11.60 -2.95 24.12
C ILE A 225 11.76 -1.45 24.25
N SER A 226 10.69 -0.67 24.10
CA SER A 226 10.78 0.79 24.10
C SER A 226 11.08 1.35 25.51
N ASN A 227 11.90 2.40 25.55
CA ASN A 227 12.17 3.13 26.79
C ASN A 227 10.89 3.69 27.41
N GLU A 228 9.93 4.10 26.59
CA GLU A 228 8.63 4.58 27.04
C GLU A 228 7.87 3.51 27.81
N TYR A 229 7.81 2.31 27.28
CA TYR A 229 7.17 1.18 27.97
C TYR A 229 7.85 0.85 29.31
N HIS A 230 9.17 0.81 29.36
CA HIS A 230 9.92 0.55 30.61
C HIS A 230 9.69 1.64 31.66
N LYS A 231 9.62 2.92 31.26
CA LYS A 231 9.25 4.00 32.17
C LYS A 231 7.84 3.84 32.73
N LEU A 232 6.89 3.42 31.87
CA LEU A 232 5.50 3.16 32.30
C LEU A 232 5.39 1.99 33.28
N LYS A 233 6.08 0.88 33.02
CA LYS A 233 6.15 -0.25 33.95
C LYS A 233 6.62 0.19 35.33
N LYS A 234 7.69 0.97 35.38
CA LYS A 234 8.22 1.54 36.64
C LYS A 234 7.20 2.44 37.35
N LYS A 235 6.57 3.38 36.60
CA LYS A 235 5.63 4.35 37.14
C LYS A 235 4.39 3.70 37.73
N PHE A 236 3.81 2.74 37.03
CA PHE A 236 2.56 2.09 37.39
C PHE A 236 2.77 0.83 38.24
N LYS A 237 4.02 0.51 38.65
CA LYS A 237 4.35 -0.69 39.45
C LYS A 237 3.67 -1.91 38.86
N GLU A 238 4.19 -2.39 37.71
CA GLU A 238 3.60 -3.48 36.92
C GLU A 238 2.86 -4.51 37.76
N SER A 239 1.59 -4.71 37.47
CA SER A 239 0.76 -5.71 38.13
C SER A 239 -0.09 -6.45 37.10
N ASP A 240 -0.55 -7.64 37.43
CA ASP A 240 -1.42 -8.46 36.58
C ASP A 240 -2.75 -7.79 36.23
N SER A 241 -3.10 -6.69 36.91
CA SER A 241 -4.31 -5.92 36.65
C SER A 241 -4.14 -4.86 35.57
N ILE A 242 -2.91 -4.60 35.10
CA ILE A 242 -2.61 -3.50 34.18
C ILE A 242 -2.33 -4.03 32.76
N GLN A 243 -3.11 -3.54 31.78
CA GLN A 243 -2.86 -3.69 30.37
C GLN A 243 -2.11 -2.47 29.83
N PHE A 244 -0.97 -2.70 29.20
CA PHE A 244 -0.25 -1.65 28.50
C PHE A 244 -0.54 -1.73 27.00
N CYS A 245 -0.83 -0.59 26.39
CA CYS A 245 -1.00 -0.46 24.94
C CYS A 245 -0.29 0.80 24.43
N ALA A 246 0.37 0.71 23.28
CA ALA A 246 0.71 1.88 22.51
C ALA A 246 -0.41 2.23 21.53
N TYR A 247 -0.33 3.40 20.90
CA TYR A 247 -1.26 3.80 19.83
C TYR A 247 -0.58 4.68 18.80
N ASN A 248 -1.00 4.51 17.56
CA ASN A 248 -0.66 5.38 16.45
C ASN A 248 -1.81 5.49 15.42
N PRO A 249 -1.75 6.45 14.49
CA PRO A 249 -2.87 6.70 13.57
C PRO A 249 -3.12 5.60 12.54
N PHE A 250 -2.15 4.74 12.24
CA PHE A 250 -2.29 3.68 11.23
C PHE A 250 -2.71 2.34 11.83
N LEU A 251 -2.03 1.92 12.90
CA LEU A 251 -2.26 0.62 13.53
C LEU A 251 -3.30 0.67 14.66
N GLY A 252 -3.72 1.88 15.04
CA GLY A 252 -4.66 2.06 16.15
C GLY A 252 -4.07 1.67 17.49
N ILE A 253 -4.76 0.84 18.26
CA ILE A 253 -4.30 0.30 19.54
C ILE A 253 -3.32 -0.84 19.28
N ILE A 254 -2.20 -0.83 19.98
CA ILE A 254 -1.16 -1.85 19.92
C ILE A 254 -0.98 -2.42 21.34
N PRO A 255 -1.69 -3.51 21.70
CA PRO A 255 -1.39 -4.23 22.94
C PRO A 255 0.05 -4.73 22.94
N VAL A 256 0.73 -4.56 24.07
CA VAL A 256 2.16 -4.89 24.17
C VAL A 256 2.43 -6.35 23.83
N GLU A 257 1.50 -7.24 24.19
CA GLU A 257 1.58 -8.70 23.98
C GLU A 257 1.55 -9.12 22.50
N ILE A 258 1.07 -8.26 21.60
CA ILE A 258 1.01 -8.49 20.15
C ILE A 258 1.82 -7.46 19.37
N SER A 259 2.66 -6.69 20.04
CA SER A 259 3.43 -5.63 19.39
C SER A 259 4.59 -6.14 18.52
N ASP A 260 4.96 -7.40 18.64
CA ASP A 260 5.91 -8.10 17.79
C ASP A 260 5.29 -8.71 16.52
N ILE A 261 3.94 -8.72 16.42
CA ILE A 261 3.25 -9.17 15.22
C ILE A 261 3.43 -8.13 14.10
N TYR A 262 3.84 -8.59 12.92
CA TYR A 262 3.95 -7.74 11.74
C TYR A 262 2.57 -7.16 11.32
N PRO A 263 2.45 -5.89 10.93
CA PRO A 263 3.52 -4.89 10.74
C PRO A 263 3.89 -4.10 12.00
N SER A 264 3.29 -4.34 13.16
CA SER A 264 3.56 -3.55 14.37
C SER A 264 5.02 -3.59 14.81
N SER A 265 5.71 -4.69 14.53
CA SER A 265 7.14 -4.83 14.83
C SER A 265 8.05 -4.08 13.85
N HIS A 266 7.60 -3.83 12.62
CA HIS A 266 8.45 -3.28 11.54
C HIS A 266 7.69 -2.30 10.64
N TYR A 267 7.57 -1.03 11.04
CA TYR A 267 7.01 0.03 10.18
C TYR A 267 7.71 1.36 10.38
N VAL A 268 7.64 2.19 9.36
CA VAL A 268 8.02 3.60 9.37
C VAL A 268 6.82 4.40 8.90
N MET A 269 6.43 5.43 9.64
CA MET A 269 5.28 6.26 9.29
C MET A 269 5.65 7.73 9.15
N ALA A 270 4.94 8.43 8.27
CA ALA A 270 5.04 9.87 8.15
C ALA A 270 4.53 10.58 9.42
N SER A 271 5.29 11.54 9.93
CA SER A 271 4.99 12.21 11.20
C SER A 271 3.91 13.31 11.10
N TYR A 272 3.52 13.72 9.88
CA TYR A 272 2.60 14.82 9.63
C TYR A 272 1.11 14.45 9.66
N VAL A 273 0.78 13.20 9.93
CA VAL A 273 -0.63 12.76 10.04
C VAL A 273 -1.34 13.58 11.13
N LYS A 274 -2.34 14.37 10.72
CA LYS A 274 -2.85 15.48 11.54
C LYS A 274 -4.00 15.08 12.46
N GLU A 275 -5.00 14.33 11.96
CA GLU A 275 -6.23 14.08 12.71
C GLU A 275 -6.65 12.60 12.71
N PRO A 276 -7.08 12.05 13.86
CA PRO A 276 -7.62 10.70 13.93
C PRO A 276 -8.92 10.50 13.16
N SER A 277 -9.68 11.58 12.89
CA SER A 277 -10.90 11.57 12.10
C SER A 277 -10.69 11.12 10.66
N ASP A 278 -9.45 11.23 10.15
CA ASP A 278 -9.10 10.80 8.80
C ASP A 278 -8.96 9.26 8.70
N PHE A 279 -9.21 8.52 9.80
CA PHE A 279 -8.92 7.11 9.91
C PHE A 279 -10.12 6.26 10.41
N PRO A 280 -11.14 6.01 9.56
CA PRO A 280 -12.36 5.29 9.96
C PRO A 280 -12.12 3.87 10.47
N ILE A 281 -11.13 3.15 9.95
CA ILE A 281 -10.78 1.79 10.41
C ILE A 281 -10.27 1.80 11.85
N PHE A 282 -9.57 2.85 12.23
CA PHE A 282 -9.12 3.09 13.59
C PHE A 282 -10.30 3.17 14.56
N GLU A 283 -11.34 3.93 14.21
CA GLU A 283 -12.55 4.07 15.03
C GLU A 283 -13.25 2.72 15.25
N GLU A 284 -13.46 1.95 14.20
CA GLU A 284 -14.08 0.63 14.30
C GLU A 284 -13.29 -0.31 15.23
N THR A 285 -11.97 -0.35 15.04
CA THR A 285 -11.10 -1.21 15.87
C THR A 285 -11.12 -0.81 17.33
N TRP A 286 -11.15 0.49 17.62
CA TRP A 286 -11.28 1.00 18.99
C TRP A 286 -12.59 0.58 19.63
N LYS A 287 -13.71 0.79 18.97
CA LYS A 287 -15.04 0.41 19.46
C LYS A 287 -15.09 -1.08 19.80
N ILE A 288 -14.58 -1.93 18.91
CA ILE A 288 -14.56 -3.38 19.13
C ILE A 288 -13.62 -3.76 20.28
N PHE A 289 -12.43 -3.16 20.35
CA PHE A 289 -11.46 -3.44 21.42
C PHE A 289 -12.05 -3.13 22.79
N PHE A 290 -12.68 -1.95 22.99
CA PHE A 290 -13.31 -1.57 24.24
C PHE A 290 -14.60 -2.34 24.54
N ALA A 291 -15.36 -2.74 23.52
CA ALA A 291 -16.55 -3.57 23.73
C ALA A 291 -16.21 -4.98 24.27
N LYS A 292 -15.04 -5.49 23.87
CA LYS A 292 -14.61 -6.86 24.19
C LYS A 292 -13.68 -6.96 25.42
N ASN A 293 -13.23 -5.83 25.97
CA ASN A 293 -12.35 -5.79 27.13
C ASN A 293 -12.95 -4.87 28.22
N ASN A 294 -13.16 -5.40 29.42
CA ASN A 294 -13.86 -4.71 30.51
C ASN A 294 -12.91 -3.88 31.39
N PHE A 295 -12.35 -2.80 30.84
CA PHE A 295 -11.57 -1.87 31.63
C PHE A 295 -12.45 -1.00 32.52
N GLN A 296 -11.96 -0.72 33.74
CA GLN A 296 -12.59 0.17 34.71
C GLN A 296 -11.94 1.57 34.68
N VAL A 297 -10.62 1.60 34.46
CA VAL A 297 -9.82 2.83 34.44
C VAL A 297 -8.91 2.82 33.23
N VAL A 298 -8.84 3.97 32.55
CA VAL A 298 -7.92 4.20 31.43
C VAL A 298 -7.02 5.39 31.76
N TYR A 299 -5.72 5.18 31.74
CA TYR A 299 -4.70 6.22 31.88
C TYR A 299 -4.21 6.65 30.52
N LEU A 300 -4.27 7.96 30.24
CA LEU A 300 -3.86 8.60 28.99
C LEU A 300 -2.72 9.58 29.24
N PRO A 301 -1.78 9.76 28.30
CA PRO A 301 -0.73 10.78 28.42
C PRO A 301 -1.36 12.19 28.50
N LYS A 302 -0.83 13.03 29.42
CA LYS A 302 -1.22 14.44 29.47
C LYS A 302 -0.71 15.19 28.24
N ASN A 303 -1.47 16.12 27.71
CA ASN A 303 -1.13 16.97 26.57
C ASN A 303 -0.96 16.25 25.22
N ASP A 304 -1.54 15.07 25.04
CA ASP A 304 -1.56 14.42 23.74
C ASP A 304 -2.69 14.96 22.85
N LYS A 305 -2.37 15.24 21.56
CA LYS A 305 -3.36 15.74 20.59
C LYS A 305 -4.49 14.76 20.29
N PHE A 306 -4.25 13.45 20.48
CA PHE A 306 -5.24 12.41 20.30
C PHE A 306 -6.19 12.24 21.51
N LEU A 307 -5.97 12.97 22.60
CA LEU A 307 -6.72 12.82 23.84
C LEU A 307 -8.24 13.07 23.65
N LYS A 308 -8.62 14.06 22.83
CA LYS A 308 -10.02 14.34 22.50
C LYS A 308 -10.66 13.18 21.74
N PHE A 309 -9.94 12.59 20.81
CA PHE A 309 -10.37 11.43 20.04
C PHE A 309 -10.59 10.22 20.96
N PHE A 310 -9.63 9.90 21.81
CA PHE A 310 -9.76 8.79 22.76
C PHE A 310 -10.96 8.93 23.67
N ARG A 311 -11.17 10.10 24.24
CA ARG A 311 -12.31 10.37 25.13
C ARG A 311 -13.67 10.22 24.43
N LYS A 312 -13.77 10.58 23.18
CA LYS A 312 -15.01 10.46 22.38
C LYS A 312 -15.47 9.00 22.23
N TYR A 313 -14.53 8.07 22.12
CA TYR A 313 -14.83 6.66 21.84
C TYR A 313 -14.74 5.74 23.07
N LEU A 314 -14.32 6.26 24.21
CA LEU A 314 -14.35 5.49 25.46
C LEU A 314 -15.80 5.29 25.93
N PRO A 315 -16.15 4.06 26.35
CA PRO A 315 -17.45 3.83 27.00
C PRO A 315 -17.64 4.72 28.22
N LYS A 316 -18.83 5.34 28.37
CA LYS A 316 -19.15 6.30 29.46
C LYS A 316 -18.87 5.76 30.87
N LYS A 317 -18.90 4.44 31.07
CA LYS A 317 -18.64 3.76 32.35
C LYS A 317 -17.16 3.70 32.75
N ILE A 318 -16.23 4.06 31.86
CA ILE A 318 -14.79 3.96 32.11
C ILE A 318 -14.27 5.26 32.72
N SER A 319 -13.64 5.17 33.89
CA SER A 319 -12.93 6.30 34.48
C SER A 319 -11.67 6.66 33.69
N THR A 320 -11.52 7.91 33.31
CA THR A 320 -10.36 8.38 32.55
C THR A 320 -9.46 9.24 33.43
N LYS A 321 -8.20 8.85 33.53
CA LYS A 321 -7.16 9.60 34.26
C LYS A 321 -6.04 9.99 33.30
N THR A 322 -5.31 11.05 33.62
CA THR A 322 -4.12 11.46 32.84
C THR A 322 -2.86 11.26 33.64
N TYR A 323 -1.77 10.96 32.94
CA TYR A 323 -0.45 10.85 33.52
C TYR A 323 0.58 11.67 32.71
N GLN A 324 1.69 11.97 33.34
CA GLN A 324 2.87 12.56 32.70
C GLN A 324 4.10 11.73 33.08
N ILE A 325 4.93 11.42 32.09
CA ILE A 325 6.24 10.79 32.32
C ILE A 325 7.25 11.93 32.44
N GLY A 326 7.99 11.95 33.50
CA GLY A 326 9.13 12.85 33.70
C GLY A 326 10.30 12.47 32.82
#